data_91b7d3977f7c1787a4a1eb0d1de065d5
#
_entry.id   91b7d3977f7c1787a4a1eb0d1de065d5
#
_cell.length_a   1.000
_cell.length_b   1.000
_cell.length_c   1.000
_cell.angle_alpha   90.00
_cell.angle_beta   90.00
_cell.angle_gamma   90.00
#
_symmetry.space_group_name_H-M   'P 1'
#
loop_
_entity.id
_entity.type
_entity.pdbx_description
1 polymer ?
#
loop_
_entity_poly.entity_id
_entity_poly.type
_entity_poly.pdbx_seq_one_letter_code
_entity_poly.pdbx_strand_id
1 'polypeptide(L)'
;MTLFLDSTALLARLLEGPSRDAALAAMAADQDWCASSLALTEALMVVDRLGDDPARTDELRRAIRDDWERMNVVPVDQRCLDRAAEIGRTQ
;
A
#
# COMPACT_ATOMS: atom_id res chain seq x y z
N MET A 1 -16.53 -0.13 -8.87
CA MET A 1 -15.19 -0.33 -9.45
C MET A 1 -14.20 -0.58 -8.32
N THR A 2 -13.23 -1.45 -8.52
CA THR A 2 -12.23 -1.78 -7.49
C THR A 2 -11.01 -0.91 -7.67
N LEU A 3 -10.54 -0.28 -6.59
CA LEU A 3 -9.31 0.49 -6.56
C LEU A 3 -8.18 -0.41 -6.05
N PHE A 4 -7.16 -0.62 -6.88
CA PHE A 4 -5.99 -1.40 -6.50
C PHE A 4 -4.87 -0.44 -6.03
N LEU A 5 -4.40 -0.67 -4.81
CA LEU A 5 -3.41 0.20 -4.17
C LEU A 5 -2.05 -0.52 -4.09
N ASP A 6 -1.02 0.11 -4.63
CA ASP A 6 0.36 -0.33 -4.43
C ASP A 6 0.98 0.34 -3.17
N SER A 7 2.20 -0.04 -2.83
CA SER A 7 2.88 0.51 -1.65
C SER A 7 3.06 2.03 -1.75
N THR A 8 3.31 2.55 -2.95
CA THR A 8 3.47 3.98 -3.17
C THR A 8 2.18 4.74 -2.86
N ALA A 9 1.03 4.23 -3.32
CA ALA A 9 -0.27 4.83 -3.07
C ALA A 9 -0.64 4.78 -1.58
N LEU A 10 -0.38 3.65 -0.92
CA LEU A 10 -0.63 3.50 0.51
C LEU A 10 0.17 4.52 1.33
N LEU A 11 1.43 4.73 0.98
CA LEU A 11 2.30 5.69 1.65
C LEU A 11 1.93 7.13 1.32
N ALA A 12 1.54 7.42 0.07
CA ALA A 12 1.17 8.76 -0.36
C ALA A 12 0.00 9.31 0.45
N ARG A 13 -0.94 8.46 0.83
CA ARG A 13 -2.08 8.85 1.67
C ARG A 13 -1.66 9.31 3.07
N LEU A 14 -0.61 8.71 3.62
CA LEU A 14 -0.20 8.91 5.01
C LEU A 14 0.89 9.96 5.18
N LEU A 15 1.74 10.13 4.17
CA LEU A 15 2.87 11.04 4.24
C LEU A 15 2.53 12.35 3.54
N GLU A 16 2.98 13.45 4.12
CA GLU A 16 2.82 14.76 3.51
C GLU A 16 3.61 14.83 2.21
N GLY A 17 2.97 15.36 1.17
CA GLY A 17 3.60 15.49 -0.13
C GLY A 17 2.59 15.76 -1.23
N PRO A 18 3.06 16.04 -2.46
CA PRO A 18 2.18 16.45 -3.56
C PRO A 18 1.20 15.36 -4.02
N SER A 19 1.49 14.09 -3.74
CA SER A 19 0.64 12.97 -4.14
C SER A 19 -0.46 12.64 -3.14
N ARG A 20 -0.45 13.25 -1.95
CA ARG A 20 -1.39 12.91 -0.89
C ARG A 20 -2.85 13.20 -1.26
N ASP A 21 -3.10 14.39 -1.80
CA ASP A 21 -4.46 14.81 -2.16
C ASP A 21 -5.03 13.91 -3.25
N ALA A 22 -4.22 13.54 -4.23
CA ALA A 22 -4.64 12.62 -5.30
C ALA A 22 -4.96 11.23 -4.74
N ALA A 23 -4.15 10.72 -3.82
CA ALA A 23 -4.39 9.42 -3.18
C ALA A 23 -5.68 9.44 -2.36
N LEU A 24 -5.90 10.48 -1.55
CA LEU A 24 -7.10 10.63 -0.75
C LEU A 24 -8.34 10.75 -1.62
N ALA A 25 -8.28 11.50 -2.71
CA ALA A 25 -9.41 11.63 -3.64
C ALA A 25 -9.75 10.30 -4.30
N ALA A 26 -8.75 9.54 -4.74
CA ALA A 26 -8.97 8.23 -5.35
C ALA A 26 -9.59 7.25 -4.37
N MET A 27 -9.13 7.21 -3.13
CA MET A 27 -9.66 6.32 -2.09
C MET A 27 -11.08 6.72 -1.67
N ALA A 28 -11.39 8.02 -1.66
CA ALA A 28 -12.73 8.49 -1.35
C ALA A 28 -13.74 8.19 -2.46
N ALA A 29 -13.29 8.17 -3.71
CA ALA A 29 -14.15 7.93 -4.87
C ALA A 29 -14.55 6.46 -5.03
N ASP A 30 -13.83 5.54 -4.40
CA ASP A 30 -14.07 4.11 -4.55
C ASP A 30 -14.07 3.45 -3.16
N GLN A 31 -15.12 2.68 -2.87
CA GLN A 31 -15.27 2.03 -1.56
C GLN A 31 -14.66 0.63 -1.51
N ASP A 32 -14.29 0.08 -2.66
CA ASP A 32 -13.73 -1.26 -2.76
C ASP A 32 -12.23 -1.18 -3.03
N TRP A 33 -11.45 -1.29 -1.97
CA TRP A 33 -9.99 -1.20 -2.03
C TRP A 33 -9.37 -2.58 -2.00
N CYS A 34 -8.32 -2.75 -2.79
CA CYS A 34 -7.59 -4.00 -2.90
C CYS A 34 -6.08 -3.72 -2.90
N ALA A 35 -5.32 -4.56 -2.23
CA ALA A 35 -3.86 -4.48 -2.24
C ALA A 35 -3.27 -5.87 -2.09
N SER A 36 -2.04 -6.05 -2.58
CA SER A 36 -1.33 -7.30 -2.32
C SER A 36 -0.73 -7.28 -0.92
N SER A 37 -0.54 -8.47 -0.34
CA SER A 37 0.15 -8.60 0.95
C SER A 37 1.58 -8.07 0.87
N LEU A 38 2.22 -8.16 -0.29
CA LEU A 38 3.55 -7.61 -0.51
C LEU A 38 3.54 -6.08 -0.43
N ALA A 39 2.55 -5.42 -1.03
CA ALA A 39 2.44 -3.95 -0.98
C ALA A 39 2.31 -3.44 0.45
N LEU A 40 1.51 -4.12 1.27
CA LEU A 40 1.35 -3.78 2.68
C LEU A 40 2.65 -3.97 3.46
N THR A 41 3.35 -5.07 3.21
CA THR A 41 4.64 -5.35 3.85
C THR A 41 5.67 -4.28 3.47
N GLU A 42 5.75 -3.91 2.19
CA GLU A 42 6.65 -2.87 1.73
C GLU A 42 6.35 -1.52 2.38
N ALA A 43 5.08 -1.17 2.52
CA ALA A 43 4.68 0.07 3.17
C ALA A 43 5.15 0.11 4.64
N LEU A 44 4.98 -0.99 5.38
CA LEU A 44 5.46 -1.09 6.75
C LEU A 44 6.99 -0.98 6.84
N MET A 45 7.71 -1.60 5.91
CA MET A 45 9.18 -1.51 5.88
C MET A 45 9.66 -0.07 5.65
N VAL A 46 9.01 0.66 4.76
CA VAL A 46 9.35 2.06 4.51
C VAL A 46 9.10 2.91 5.76
N VAL A 47 7.97 2.72 6.42
CA VAL A 47 7.65 3.43 7.67
C VAL A 47 8.73 3.19 8.74
N ASP A 48 9.20 1.96 8.87
CA ASP A 48 10.25 1.63 9.83
C ASP A 48 11.57 2.34 9.50
N ARG A 49 11.88 2.54 8.22
CA ARG A 49 13.08 3.26 7.78
C ARG A 49 13.01 4.76 8.00
N LEU A 50 11.81 5.32 8.07
CA LEU A 50 11.62 6.75 8.32
C LEU A 50 11.78 7.11 9.80
N GLY A 51 12.00 6.16 10.65
CA GLY A 51 11.84 6.14 12.10
C GLY A 51 12.70 7.05 12.94
N ASP A 52 12.68 8.34 12.70
CA ASP A 52 13.33 9.32 13.59
C ASP A 52 12.55 9.54 14.88
N ASP A 53 11.24 9.28 14.87
CA ASP A 53 10.36 9.47 16.02
C ASP A 53 9.53 8.20 16.24
N PRO A 54 9.78 7.46 17.34
CA PRO A 54 9.04 6.21 17.61
C PRO A 54 7.53 6.41 17.72
N ALA A 55 7.06 7.51 18.26
CA ALA A 55 5.62 7.79 18.37
C ALA A 55 5.00 7.98 16.98
N ARG A 56 5.69 8.68 16.09
CA ARG A 56 5.26 8.89 14.72
C ARG A 56 5.25 7.58 13.93
N THR A 57 6.28 6.76 14.12
CA THR A 57 6.35 5.44 13.50
C THR A 57 5.18 4.56 13.91
N ASP A 58 4.86 4.50 15.20
CA ASP A 58 3.72 3.73 15.70
C ASP A 58 2.40 4.23 15.12
N GLU A 59 2.22 5.54 15.03
CA GLU A 59 1.03 6.15 14.44
C GLU A 59 0.86 5.74 12.97
N LEU A 60 1.92 5.80 12.18
CA LEU A 60 1.91 5.42 10.78
C LEU A 60 1.65 3.92 10.60
N ARG A 61 2.25 3.09 11.44
CA ARG A 61 2.00 1.64 11.40
C ARG A 61 0.53 1.31 11.70
N ARG A 62 -0.07 1.96 12.68
CA ARG A 62 -1.50 1.79 12.99
C ARG A 62 -2.37 2.20 11.82
N ALA A 63 -2.07 3.32 11.17
CA ALA A 63 -2.83 3.78 10.02
C ALA A 63 -2.78 2.78 8.87
N ILE A 64 -1.62 2.18 8.60
CA ILE A 64 -1.48 1.14 7.58
C ILE A 64 -2.29 -0.10 7.97
N ARG A 65 -2.26 -0.52 9.23
CA ARG A 65 -3.03 -1.68 9.70
C ARG A 65 -4.52 -1.44 9.64
N ASP A 66 -4.98 -0.22 9.94
CA ASP A 66 -6.39 0.15 9.81
C ASP A 66 -6.84 0.09 8.35
N ASP A 67 -6.02 0.56 7.42
CA ASP A 67 -6.28 0.43 6.00
C ASP A 67 -6.34 -1.03 5.58
N TRP A 68 -5.42 -1.86 6.10
CA TRP A 68 -5.39 -3.29 5.83
C TRP A 68 -6.72 -3.95 6.18
N GLU A 69 -7.29 -3.62 7.34
CA GLU A 69 -8.56 -4.19 7.78
C GLU A 69 -9.74 -3.80 6.88
N ARG A 70 -9.64 -2.65 6.20
CA ARG A 70 -10.70 -2.11 5.35
C ARG A 70 -10.62 -2.59 3.91
N MET A 71 -9.54 -3.23 3.49
CA MET A 71 -9.35 -3.60 2.10
C MET A 71 -9.27 -5.10 1.89
N ASN A 72 -9.46 -5.52 0.64
CA ASN A 72 -9.29 -6.90 0.24
C ASN A 72 -7.81 -7.16 -0.02
N VAL A 73 -7.20 -7.99 0.80
CA VAL A 73 -5.79 -8.32 0.68
C VAL A 73 -5.62 -9.57 -0.17
N VAL A 74 -4.89 -9.41 -1.27
CA VAL A 74 -4.58 -10.52 -2.18
C VAL A 74 -3.24 -11.11 -1.76
N PRO A 75 -3.19 -12.40 -1.40
CA PRO A 75 -1.93 -13.04 -1.03
C PRO A 75 -1.02 -13.16 -2.24
N VAL A 76 0.27 -12.96 -2.01
CA VAL A 76 1.29 -13.15 -3.05
C VAL A 76 1.87 -14.55 -2.87
N ASP A 77 1.60 -15.43 -3.83
CA ASP A 77 2.11 -16.78 -3.86
C ASP A 77 3.12 -16.95 -5.01
N GLN A 78 3.67 -18.15 -5.12
CA GLN A 78 4.68 -18.44 -6.15
C GLN A 78 4.12 -18.26 -7.56
N ARG A 79 2.87 -18.61 -7.78
CA ARG A 79 2.23 -18.45 -9.09
C ARG A 79 2.14 -16.97 -9.50
N CYS A 80 1.80 -16.10 -8.57
CA CYS A 80 1.76 -14.65 -8.82
C CYS A 80 3.14 -14.12 -9.17
N LEU A 81 4.18 -14.55 -8.44
CA LEU A 81 5.55 -14.13 -8.69
C LEU A 81 6.05 -14.64 -10.05
N ASP A 82 5.76 -15.88 -10.39
CA ASP A 82 6.13 -16.46 -11.68
C ASP A 82 5.46 -15.73 -12.84
N ARG A 83 4.18 -15.40 -12.69
CA ARG A 83 3.43 -14.67 -13.70
C ARG A 83 3.96 -13.25 -13.88
N ALA A 84 4.28 -12.57 -12.78
CA ALA A 84 4.87 -11.23 -12.83
C ALA A 84 6.22 -11.22 -13.55
N ALA A 85 7.06 -12.21 -13.26
CA ALA A 85 8.36 -12.36 -13.93
C ALA A 85 8.20 -12.62 -15.43
N GLU A 86 7.22 -13.46 -15.81
CA GLU A 86 6.90 -13.74 -17.21
C GLU A 86 6.46 -12.49 -17.95
N ILE A 87 5.56 -11.70 -17.37
CA ILE A 87 5.09 -10.45 -17.96
C ILE A 87 6.23 -9.46 -18.13
N GLY A 88 7.12 -9.36 -17.14
CA GLY A 88 8.28 -8.49 -17.20
C GLY A 88 9.23 -8.85 -18.35
N ARG A 89 9.36 -10.14 -18.66
CA ARG A 89 10.22 -10.60 -19.76
C ARG A 89 9.66 -10.33 -21.13
N THR A 90 8.34 -10.21 -21.26
CA THR A 90 7.67 -9.98 -22.55
C THR A 90 7.51 -8.51 -22.90
N GLN A 91 7.82 -7.63 -21.97
CA GLN A 91 7.78 -6.18 -22.15
C GLN A 91 9.20 -5.62 -22.15
#